data_6b4048105d4d44665808f0e3fe26b6e7
#
_entry.id   6b4048105d4d44665808f0e3fe26b6e7
#
_cell.length_a   1.000
_cell.length_b   1.000
_cell.length_c   1.000
_cell.angle_alpha   90.00
_cell.angle_beta   90.00
_cell.angle_gamma   90.00
#
_symmetry.space_group_name_H-M   'P 1'
#
loop_
_entity.id
_entity.type
_entity.pdbx_description
1 polymer ?
#
loop_
_entity_poly.entity_id
_entity_poly.type
_entity_poly.pdbx_seq_one_letter_code
_entity_poly.pdbx_strand_id
1 'polypeptide(L)'
;MANTSFSGPVRSKNNFKLFTETASTGVDSDRTLGTTAKDARRYYLDEWFLQRPGLNANIDQVSTVEVQRALNRNWEALGTNMTTALATFATTSAGILATTAGADQDQAILTPHLDTAATAWAGCKWGTENEVHWETSIMLPAIDNQNVWAGIKLTNAPELATDDDQAYFNFLTDADNSGQAFTDFTKLHFVYSVGGTDYISQLPITVAANTIYHLKLEIDSDRKIAIFVNGIQYNVTSTSGSTGGTAVTTGTTKSGALKNDVDLIPYNGIEANAGAAEALITHYICMSRNVFE
;
A
#
# COMPACT_ATOMS: atom_id res chain seq x y z
N MET A 1 -7.04 19.42 -32.42
CA MET A 1 -8.00 19.95 -31.44
C MET A 1 -7.57 21.35 -31.07
N ALA A 2 -8.48 22.32 -31.08
CA ALA A 2 -8.16 23.69 -30.68
C ALA A 2 -8.12 23.80 -29.16
N ASN A 3 -6.98 24.21 -28.60
CA ASN A 3 -6.89 24.55 -27.17
C ASN A 3 -7.63 25.90 -26.96
N THR A 4 -8.64 25.88 -26.11
CA THR A 4 -9.32 27.08 -25.66
C THR A 4 -8.67 27.54 -24.35
N SER A 5 -8.04 28.70 -24.35
CA SER A 5 -7.51 29.32 -23.14
C SER A 5 -8.49 30.39 -22.63
N PHE A 6 -8.72 30.39 -21.32
CA PHE A 6 -9.53 31.39 -20.64
C PHE A 6 -8.62 32.34 -19.86
N SER A 7 -8.76 33.67 -20.10
CA SER A 7 -7.98 34.70 -19.42
C SER A 7 -8.68 35.33 -18.22
N GLY A 8 -9.79 34.74 -17.74
CA GLY A 8 -10.59 35.24 -16.62
C GLY A 8 -11.22 34.13 -15.79
N PRO A 9 -11.90 34.51 -14.70
CA PRO A 9 -12.55 33.50 -13.84
C PRO A 9 -13.65 32.79 -14.63
N VAL A 10 -13.54 31.47 -14.68
CA VAL A 10 -14.56 30.59 -15.28
C VAL A 10 -15.59 30.24 -14.21
N ARG A 11 -16.88 30.56 -14.47
CA ARG A 11 -17.99 30.22 -13.57
C ARG A 11 -18.90 29.20 -14.27
N SER A 12 -19.23 28.14 -13.59
CA SER A 12 -20.19 27.13 -14.05
C SER A 12 -21.30 26.95 -13.02
N LYS A 13 -22.56 26.95 -13.45
CA LYS A 13 -23.71 26.66 -12.59
C LYS A 13 -23.81 25.17 -12.23
N ASN A 14 -23.20 24.29 -13.05
CA ASN A 14 -23.34 22.83 -12.95
C ASN A 14 -22.00 22.13 -12.68
N ASN A 15 -21.05 22.83 -12.04
CA ASN A 15 -19.70 22.36 -11.78
C ASN A 15 -18.84 22.13 -13.05
N PHE A 16 -17.54 21.91 -12.84
CA PHE A 16 -16.61 21.56 -13.92
C PHE A 16 -16.51 20.04 -14.00
N LYS A 17 -16.53 19.53 -15.23
CA LYS A 17 -16.27 18.12 -15.50
C LYS A 17 -14.91 17.98 -16.16
N LEU A 18 -14.09 17.08 -15.66
CA LEU A 18 -12.91 16.58 -16.34
C LEU A 18 -13.31 15.37 -17.18
N PHE A 19 -12.99 15.42 -18.45
CA PHE A 19 -13.21 14.31 -19.37
C PHE A 19 -11.86 13.64 -19.64
N THR A 20 -11.82 12.33 -19.47
CA THR A 20 -10.74 11.51 -19.99
C THR A 20 -11.32 10.64 -21.10
N GLU A 21 -10.98 10.94 -22.32
CA GLU A 21 -11.36 10.10 -23.46
C GLU A 21 -10.43 8.89 -23.55
N THR A 22 -10.99 7.70 -23.53
CA THR A 22 -10.24 6.49 -23.84
C THR A 22 -10.08 6.37 -25.35
N ALA A 23 -8.89 6.67 -25.85
CA ALA A 23 -8.58 6.77 -27.28
C ALA A 23 -8.95 5.50 -28.09
N SER A 24 -9.09 4.35 -27.47
CA SER A 24 -9.42 3.08 -28.14
C SER A 24 -10.93 2.80 -28.26
N THR A 25 -11.76 3.44 -27.45
CA THR A 25 -13.21 3.13 -27.38
C THR A 25 -14.09 4.34 -27.60
N GLY A 26 -13.53 5.56 -27.60
CA GLY A 26 -14.30 6.81 -27.66
C GLY A 26 -15.24 7.01 -26.46
N VAL A 27 -15.05 6.25 -25.39
CA VAL A 27 -15.87 6.39 -24.17
C VAL A 27 -15.27 7.47 -23.30
N ASP A 28 -16.02 8.54 -23.10
CA ASP A 28 -15.69 9.59 -22.15
C ASP A 28 -15.99 9.12 -20.73
N SER A 29 -14.99 9.09 -19.87
CA SER A 29 -15.21 9.04 -18.44
C SER A 29 -15.23 10.45 -17.87
N ASP A 30 -16.37 10.90 -17.37
CA ASP A 30 -16.49 12.20 -16.74
C ASP A 30 -16.14 12.15 -15.26
N ARG A 31 -15.25 13.05 -14.85
CA ARG A 31 -14.96 13.31 -13.45
C ARG A 31 -15.42 14.72 -13.11
N THR A 32 -16.39 14.83 -12.23
CA THR A 32 -16.87 16.12 -11.78
C THR A 32 -15.92 16.69 -10.73
N LEU A 33 -15.39 17.90 -10.98
CA LEU A 33 -14.66 18.64 -9.97
C LEU A 33 -15.64 19.32 -8.99
N GLY A 34 -15.52 18.97 -7.74
CA GLY A 34 -16.38 19.46 -6.66
C GLY A 34 -17.24 18.37 -6.04
N THR A 35 -17.87 18.66 -4.93
CA THR A 35 -18.69 17.74 -4.16
C THR A 35 -19.89 17.24 -4.97
N THR A 36 -19.69 16.18 -5.73
CA THR A 36 -20.80 15.39 -6.26
C THR A 36 -21.10 14.27 -5.31
N ALA A 37 -22.32 13.74 -5.37
CA ALA A 37 -22.71 12.57 -4.62
C ALA A 37 -21.78 11.37 -4.85
N LYS A 38 -21.01 11.35 -5.95
CA LYS A 38 -20.07 10.30 -6.29
C LYS A 38 -18.75 10.41 -5.49
N ASP A 39 -18.21 11.63 -5.35
CA ASP A 39 -17.01 11.86 -4.51
C ASP A 39 -17.36 11.84 -3.02
N ALA A 40 -18.59 12.26 -2.65
CA ALA A 40 -19.10 12.15 -1.28
C ALA A 40 -19.35 10.70 -0.81
N ARG A 41 -19.26 9.72 -1.71
CA ARG A 41 -19.39 8.30 -1.39
C ARG A 41 -18.08 7.59 -1.10
N ARG A 42 -16.94 8.26 -1.24
CA ARG A 42 -15.63 7.69 -0.92
C ARG A 42 -15.11 8.27 0.38
N TYR A 43 -14.59 7.41 1.23
CA TYR A 43 -13.78 7.77 2.37
C TYR A 43 -12.31 7.79 1.94
N TYR A 44 -11.55 8.76 2.46
CA TYR A 44 -10.13 8.94 2.15
C TYR A 44 -9.32 8.96 3.45
N LEU A 45 -8.22 8.24 3.44
CA LEU A 45 -7.11 8.36 4.38
C LEU A 45 -5.92 8.91 3.58
N ASP A 46 -5.52 10.15 3.85
CA ASP A 46 -4.37 10.80 3.23
C ASP A 46 -3.37 11.16 4.31
N GLU A 47 -2.20 10.50 4.30
CA GLU A 47 -1.09 10.83 5.17
C GLU A 47 0.17 11.06 4.34
N TRP A 48 0.65 12.30 4.34
CA TRP A 48 1.81 12.73 3.57
C TRP A 48 3.08 12.82 4.38
N PHE A 49 3.04 12.46 5.65
CA PHE A 49 4.18 12.50 6.58
C PHE A 49 5.00 13.81 6.49
N LEU A 50 4.32 14.94 6.31
CA LEU A 50 4.94 16.26 6.34
C LEU A 50 5.29 16.70 7.77
N GLN A 51 4.73 16.03 8.74
CA GLN A 51 5.08 16.11 10.15
C GLN A 51 5.06 14.70 10.73
N ARG A 52 5.84 14.49 11.78
CA ARG A 52 5.86 13.18 12.44
C ARG A 52 4.50 12.89 13.05
N PRO A 53 3.83 11.80 12.65
CA PRO A 53 2.57 11.42 13.29
C PRO A 53 2.83 10.96 14.73
N GLY A 54 1.80 10.96 15.56
CA GLY A 54 1.84 10.25 16.83
C GLY A 54 2.04 8.76 16.55
N LEU A 55 3.08 8.16 17.12
CA LEU A 55 3.41 6.75 16.95
C LEU A 55 3.20 6.00 18.25
N ASN A 56 2.53 4.87 18.17
CA ASN A 56 2.42 3.90 19.24
C ASN A 56 3.24 2.66 18.90
N ALA A 57 4.00 2.15 19.84
CA ALA A 57 4.82 0.95 19.66
C ALA A 57 4.38 -0.21 20.57
N ASN A 58 3.14 -0.19 21.03
CA ASN A 58 2.66 -1.23 21.93
C ASN A 58 1.31 -1.78 21.46
N ILE A 59 1.37 -2.97 20.88
CA ILE A 59 0.21 -3.71 20.38
C ILE A 59 -0.76 -4.10 21.51
N ASP A 60 -0.24 -4.34 22.72
CA ASP A 60 -1.04 -4.87 23.85
C ASP A 60 -1.93 -3.85 24.54
N GLN A 61 -1.81 -2.57 24.18
CA GLN A 61 -2.58 -1.49 24.81
C GLN A 61 -3.76 -1.03 23.94
N VAL A 62 -4.58 -1.96 23.49
CA VAL A 62 -5.70 -1.70 22.59
C VAL A 62 -6.62 -0.59 23.09
N SER A 63 -6.99 -0.57 24.35
CA SER A 63 -7.92 0.41 24.89
C SER A 63 -7.33 1.84 24.97
N THR A 64 -6.07 1.97 25.34
CA THR A 64 -5.38 3.27 25.41
C THR A 64 -5.07 3.81 24.02
N VAL A 65 -4.70 2.93 23.12
CA VAL A 65 -4.44 3.23 21.70
C VAL A 65 -5.69 3.70 20.98
N GLU A 66 -6.83 3.08 21.20
CA GLU A 66 -8.11 3.49 20.63
C GLU A 66 -8.50 4.91 21.00
N VAL A 67 -8.32 5.30 22.27
CA VAL A 67 -8.61 6.67 22.72
C VAL A 67 -7.67 7.68 22.08
N GLN A 68 -6.39 7.36 21.98
CA GLN A 68 -5.41 8.25 21.33
C GLN A 68 -5.66 8.40 19.83
N ARG A 69 -6.02 7.33 19.14
CA ARG A 69 -6.36 7.36 17.70
C ARG A 69 -7.58 8.23 17.44
N ALA A 70 -8.61 8.12 18.24
CA ALA A 70 -9.82 8.95 18.10
C ALA A 70 -9.51 10.45 18.20
N LEU A 71 -8.48 10.82 18.96
CA LEU A 71 -8.10 12.21 19.21
C LEU A 71 -7.04 12.76 18.25
N ASN A 72 -6.04 11.92 17.85
CA ASN A 72 -4.79 12.41 17.25
C ASN A 72 -4.42 11.77 15.89
N ARG A 73 -5.21 10.88 15.31
CA ARG A 73 -4.87 10.13 14.08
C ARG A 73 -3.48 9.49 14.18
N ASN A 74 -3.23 8.73 15.22
CA ASN A 74 -1.93 8.09 15.44
C ASN A 74 -1.72 6.89 14.51
N TRP A 75 -0.46 6.64 14.20
CA TRP A 75 0.01 5.45 13.50
C TRP A 75 0.57 4.45 14.50
N GLU A 76 0.51 3.17 14.13
CA GLU A 76 1.16 2.09 14.87
C GLU A 76 2.52 1.80 14.25
N ALA A 77 3.52 1.69 15.11
CA ALA A 77 4.84 1.17 14.77
C ALA A 77 4.95 -0.24 15.35
N LEU A 78 4.96 -1.25 14.49
CA LEU A 78 4.93 -2.66 14.85
C LEU A 78 6.21 -3.36 14.42
N GLY A 79 6.35 -4.61 14.80
CA GLY A 79 7.44 -5.49 14.41
C GLY A 79 8.35 -5.87 15.55
N THR A 80 9.15 -6.91 15.32
CA THR A 80 10.14 -7.43 16.29
C THR A 80 11.13 -6.34 16.65
N ASN A 81 11.30 -6.07 17.94
CA ASN A 81 12.19 -5.05 18.51
C ASN A 81 11.93 -3.61 18.04
N MET A 82 10.78 -3.34 17.40
CA MET A 82 10.41 -1.97 16.99
C MET A 82 10.10 -1.10 18.18
N THR A 83 10.61 0.13 18.14
CA THR A 83 10.28 1.19 19.09
C THR A 83 9.94 2.47 18.32
N THR A 84 9.19 3.39 18.95
CA THR A 84 8.86 4.68 18.32
C THR A 84 10.10 5.53 18.01
N ALA A 85 11.23 5.28 18.68
CA ALA A 85 12.49 5.95 18.41
C ALA A 85 13.12 5.56 17.07
N LEU A 86 12.78 4.39 16.54
CA LEU A 86 13.26 3.87 15.26
C LEU A 86 12.46 4.41 14.05
N ALA A 87 11.37 5.14 14.30
CA ALA A 87 10.64 5.86 13.26
C ALA A 87 10.88 7.36 13.40
N THR A 88 11.67 7.91 12.49
CA THR A 88 12.11 9.31 12.49
C THR A 88 11.77 9.98 11.17
N PHE A 89 12.00 11.30 11.06
CA PHE A 89 11.97 11.96 9.75
C PHE A 89 13.18 11.59 8.92
N ALA A 90 12.94 11.38 7.63
CA ALA A 90 14.03 11.33 6.66
C ALA A 90 14.70 12.71 6.55
N THR A 91 16.00 12.78 6.76
CA THR A 91 16.73 14.06 6.75
C THR A 91 17.01 14.59 5.34
N THR A 92 16.97 13.72 4.34
CA THR A 92 17.30 14.02 2.94
C THR A 92 16.10 14.08 2.01
N SER A 93 14.98 13.55 2.45
CA SER A 93 13.70 13.57 1.71
C SER A 93 12.56 13.72 2.71
N ALA A 94 11.41 14.23 2.27
CA ALA A 94 10.20 14.19 3.10
C ALA A 94 9.82 12.73 3.38
N GLY A 95 9.11 12.47 4.49
CA GLY A 95 8.61 11.15 4.82
C GLY A 95 9.10 10.62 6.18
N ILE A 96 8.59 9.46 6.55
CA ILE A 96 9.02 8.73 7.74
C ILE A 96 10.09 7.72 7.35
N LEU A 97 11.22 7.78 8.04
CA LEU A 97 12.28 6.79 8.02
C LEU A 97 12.00 5.77 9.12
N ALA A 98 11.58 4.57 8.77
CA ALA A 98 11.46 3.44 9.66
C ALA A 98 12.74 2.59 9.57
N THR A 99 13.37 2.31 10.72
CA THR A 99 14.64 1.57 10.79
C THR A 99 14.45 0.36 11.68
N THR A 100 14.99 -0.80 11.30
CA THR A 100 15.02 -2.00 12.17
C THR A 100 16.03 -1.82 13.30
N ALA A 101 15.93 -2.60 14.38
CA ALA A 101 16.83 -2.48 15.53
C ALA A 101 18.24 -3.02 15.27
N GLY A 102 18.42 -3.87 14.26
CA GLY A 102 19.74 -4.30 13.77
C GLY A 102 20.14 -5.71 14.11
N ALA A 103 19.22 -6.54 14.58
CA ALA A 103 19.40 -7.98 14.60
C ALA A 103 18.70 -8.62 13.40
N ASP A 104 19.08 -9.85 13.07
CA ASP A 104 18.38 -10.67 12.09
C ASP A 104 16.91 -10.85 12.50
N GLN A 105 15.99 -10.71 11.54
CA GLN A 105 14.53 -10.72 11.73
C GLN A 105 13.95 -9.55 12.55
N ASP A 106 14.73 -8.51 12.83
CA ASP A 106 14.17 -7.27 13.35
C ASP A 106 13.30 -6.59 12.29
N GLN A 107 12.15 -6.05 12.71
CA GLN A 107 11.16 -5.49 11.81
C GLN A 107 10.79 -4.07 12.20
N ALA A 108 10.48 -3.24 11.20
CA ALA A 108 9.90 -1.93 11.38
C ALA A 108 8.70 -1.75 10.44
N ILE A 109 7.49 -1.71 11.02
CA ILE A 109 6.22 -1.74 10.28
C ILE A 109 5.39 -0.53 10.66
N LEU A 110 4.78 0.11 9.66
CA LEU A 110 3.84 1.21 9.82
C LEU A 110 2.45 0.81 9.34
N THR A 111 1.46 0.98 10.20
CA THR A 111 0.04 0.80 9.87
C THR A 111 -0.81 1.89 10.52
N PRO A 112 -1.90 2.36 9.91
CA PRO A 112 -2.76 3.38 10.51
C PRO A 112 -3.62 2.83 11.66
N HIS A 113 -3.82 1.53 11.74
CA HIS A 113 -4.61 0.88 12.78
C HIS A 113 -4.32 -0.62 12.84
N LEU A 114 -4.67 -1.24 13.95
CA LEU A 114 -4.63 -2.70 14.13
C LEU A 114 -5.90 -3.34 13.53
N ASP A 115 -5.81 -4.60 13.16
CA ASP A 115 -6.96 -5.42 12.74
C ASP A 115 -8.01 -5.56 13.84
N THR A 116 -7.58 -5.58 15.11
CA THR A 116 -8.43 -5.68 16.30
C THR A 116 -8.97 -4.35 16.81
N ALA A 117 -8.50 -3.22 16.28
CA ALA A 117 -8.94 -1.88 16.71
C ALA A 117 -10.31 -1.51 16.14
N ALA A 118 -11.29 -2.41 16.27
CA ALA A 118 -12.62 -2.28 15.67
C ALA A 118 -13.39 -1.05 16.16
N THR A 119 -13.16 -0.59 17.40
CA THR A 119 -13.94 0.50 18.01
C THR A 119 -13.61 1.84 17.40
N ALA A 120 -12.33 2.18 17.28
CA ALA A 120 -11.89 3.47 16.73
C ALA A 120 -12.03 3.57 15.21
N TRP A 121 -12.01 2.43 14.52
CA TRP A 121 -12.00 2.34 13.06
C TRP A 121 -13.20 1.59 12.48
N ALA A 122 -14.23 1.34 13.27
CA ALA A 122 -15.41 0.57 12.86
C ALA A 122 -16.09 1.09 11.58
N GLY A 123 -15.97 2.38 11.30
CA GLY A 123 -16.49 2.99 10.06
C GLY A 123 -15.50 3.07 8.91
N CYS A 124 -14.27 2.57 9.07
CA CYS A 124 -13.16 2.72 8.14
C CYS A 124 -12.51 1.39 7.76
N LYS A 125 -13.30 0.34 7.70
CA LYS A 125 -12.83 -0.95 7.23
C LYS A 125 -12.53 -0.90 5.72
N TRP A 126 -11.45 -1.55 5.30
CA TRP A 126 -11.01 -1.58 3.91
C TRP A 126 -11.43 -2.90 3.27
N GLY A 127 -12.75 -3.08 3.08
CA GLY A 127 -13.33 -4.31 2.56
C GLY A 127 -13.04 -4.54 1.08
N THR A 128 -12.84 -5.78 0.71
CA THR A 128 -12.55 -6.17 -0.68
C THR A 128 -13.65 -5.79 -1.66
N GLU A 129 -14.91 -5.68 -1.21
CA GLU A 129 -16.08 -5.26 -1.98
C GLU A 129 -16.27 -3.74 -2.06
N ASN A 130 -15.46 -2.95 -1.35
CA ASN A 130 -15.62 -1.51 -1.26
C ASN A 130 -14.80 -0.73 -2.31
N GLU A 131 -14.34 -1.36 -3.38
CA GLU A 131 -13.51 -0.73 -4.41
C GLU A 131 -12.33 0.05 -3.79
N VAL A 132 -11.52 -0.62 -2.98
CA VAL A 132 -10.39 0.00 -2.28
C VAL A 132 -9.30 0.41 -3.26
N HIS A 133 -8.83 1.65 -3.13
CA HIS A 133 -7.60 2.13 -3.75
C HIS A 133 -6.59 2.40 -2.65
N TRP A 134 -5.40 1.88 -2.81
CA TRP A 134 -4.27 2.12 -1.93
C TRP A 134 -3.07 2.56 -2.76
N GLU A 135 -2.33 3.53 -2.27
CA GLU A 135 -1.08 3.96 -2.87
C GLU A 135 -0.09 4.47 -1.83
N THR A 136 1.18 4.32 -2.13
CA THR A 136 2.29 4.81 -1.33
C THR A 136 3.45 5.23 -2.20
N SER A 137 4.36 6.01 -1.62
CA SER A 137 5.67 6.27 -2.20
C SER A 137 6.74 5.84 -1.21
N ILE A 138 7.62 4.96 -1.65
CA ILE A 138 8.72 4.44 -0.83
C ILE A 138 10.08 4.69 -1.48
N MET A 139 11.12 4.74 -0.65
CA MET A 139 12.52 4.75 -1.06
C MET A 139 13.35 3.91 -0.09
N LEU A 140 14.28 3.14 -0.63
CA LEU A 140 15.23 2.34 0.12
C LEU A 140 16.60 3.01 0.10
N PRO A 141 17.17 3.42 1.24
CA PRO A 141 18.54 3.97 1.29
C PRO A 141 19.62 2.96 0.88
N ALA A 142 19.39 1.69 1.19
CA ALA A 142 20.22 0.54 0.80
C ALA A 142 19.32 -0.56 0.21
N ILE A 143 19.90 -1.59 -0.40
CA ILE A 143 19.19 -2.71 -1.02
C ILE A 143 19.86 -4.06 -0.71
N ASP A 144 20.42 -4.22 0.47
CA ASP A 144 21.10 -5.42 0.93
C ASP A 144 20.47 -5.96 2.23
N ASN A 145 20.43 -7.27 2.38
CA ASN A 145 20.01 -7.97 3.59
C ASN A 145 18.64 -7.55 4.14
N GLN A 146 17.66 -7.37 3.27
CA GLN A 146 16.34 -6.88 3.70
C GLN A 146 15.19 -7.52 2.95
N ASN A 147 14.05 -7.55 3.62
CA ASN A 147 12.74 -7.81 3.07
C ASN A 147 11.88 -6.56 3.25
N VAL A 148 11.32 -6.02 2.17
CA VAL A 148 10.50 -4.81 2.17
C VAL A 148 9.15 -5.11 1.56
N TRP A 149 8.09 -4.65 2.20
CA TRP A 149 6.74 -4.80 1.69
C TRP A 149 5.92 -3.52 1.85
N ALA A 150 4.99 -3.35 0.93
CA ALA A 150 4.06 -2.24 0.94
C ALA A 150 2.73 -2.67 0.32
N GLY A 151 1.63 -2.58 1.07
CA GLY A 151 0.33 -3.02 0.59
C GLY A 151 -0.72 -3.10 1.68
N ILE A 152 -1.56 -4.11 1.58
CA ILE A 152 -2.69 -4.38 2.47
C ILE A 152 -2.73 -5.86 2.84
N LYS A 153 -3.09 -6.18 4.08
CA LYS A 153 -3.20 -7.55 4.56
C LYS A 153 -4.32 -7.72 5.59
N LEU A 154 -4.67 -8.98 5.88
CA LEU A 154 -5.81 -9.32 6.75
C LEU A 154 -5.53 -9.01 8.22
N THR A 155 -4.32 -9.35 8.70
CA THR A 155 -3.96 -9.22 10.10
C THR A 155 -2.74 -8.33 10.29
N ASN A 156 -2.47 -7.92 11.51
CA ASN A 156 -1.24 -7.21 11.85
C ASN A 156 -0.13 -8.13 12.35
N ALA A 157 -0.24 -9.44 12.12
CA ALA A 157 0.87 -10.37 12.31
C ALA A 157 2.08 -9.93 11.48
N PRO A 158 3.31 -9.97 12.03
CA PRO A 158 4.48 -9.47 11.32
C PRO A 158 4.83 -10.30 10.08
N GLU A 159 4.61 -11.60 10.11
CA GLU A 159 4.94 -12.49 9.00
C GLU A 159 3.99 -12.30 7.82
N LEU A 160 4.55 -12.05 6.65
CA LEU A 160 3.80 -11.86 5.41
C LEU A 160 3.18 -13.16 4.87
N ALA A 161 3.87 -14.27 5.06
CA ALA A 161 3.48 -15.55 4.46
C ALA A 161 2.30 -16.26 5.12
N THR A 162 1.80 -15.76 6.26
CA THR A 162 0.79 -16.45 7.07
C THR A 162 -0.63 -15.95 6.89
N ASP A 163 -0.83 -14.80 6.25
CA ASP A 163 -2.16 -14.26 6.06
C ASP A 163 -2.88 -14.94 4.88
N ASP A 164 -4.10 -15.41 5.14
CA ASP A 164 -4.94 -16.05 4.14
C ASP A 164 -5.34 -15.11 3.00
N ASP A 165 -5.50 -13.83 3.30
CA ASP A 165 -5.92 -12.81 2.33
C ASP A 165 -5.03 -11.56 2.48
N GLN A 166 -4.37 -11.15 1.39
CA GLN A 166 -3.44 -10.02 1.37
C GLN A 166 -3.13 -9.59 -0.07
N ALA A 167 -2.57 -8.38 -0.22
CA ALA A 167 -2.08 -7.89 -1.50
C ALA A 167 -0.98 -6.84 -1.26
N TYR A 168 0.25 -7.10 -1.68
CA TYR A 168 1.38 -6.19 -1.43
C TYR A 168 2.48 -6.30 -2.48
N PHE A 169 3.21 -5.22 -2.64
CA PHE A 169 4.48 -5.23 -3.34
C PHE A 169 5.57 -5.72 -2.39
N ASN A 170 6.48 -6.54 -2.88
CA ASN A 170 7.56 -7.11 -2.09
C ASN A 170 8.90 -7.00 -2.81
N PHE A 171 9.93 -6.61 -2.09
CA PHE A 171 11.31 -6.66 -2.49
C PHE A 171 12.10 -7.41 -1.43
N LEU A 172 12.77 -8.47 -1.83
CA LEU A 172 13.49 -9.38 -0.95
C LEU A 172 14.88 -9.61 -1.52
N THR A 173 15.92 -9.41 -0.72
CA THR A 173 17.32 -9.57 -1.17
C THR A 173 17.83 -10.99 -1.07
N ASP A 174 17.24 -11.81 -0.19
CA ASP A 174 17.54 -13.23 -0.05
C ASP A 174 16.32 -13.99 0.50
N ALA A 175 16.39 -15.32 0.53
CA ALA A 175 15.26 -16.19 0.88
C ALA A 175 15.16 -16.53 2.39
N ASP A 176 16.03 -16.00 3.24
CA ASP A 176 16.28 -16.60 4.56
C ASP A 176 15.08 -16.51 5.51
N ASN A 177 14.28 -15.44 5.51
CA ASN A 177 13.34 -15.24 6.61
C ASN A 177 11.90 -14.97 6.17
N SER A 178 11.64 -14.76 4.87
CA SER A 178 10.33 -14.26 4.43
C SER A 178 9.27 -15.33 4.22
N GLY A 179 9.66 -16.60 4.17
CA GLY A 179 8.76 -17.66 3.68
C GLY A 179 8.43 -17.56 2.19
N GLN A 180 8.93 -16.53 1.48
CA GLN A 180 8.72 -16.31 0.05
C GLN A 180 9.93 -16.81 -0.74
N ALA A 181 9.69 -17.70 -1.69
CA ALA A 181 10.73 -18.26 -2.55
C ALA A 181 10.72 -17.56 -3.92
N PHE A 182 11.34 -16.39 -4.01
CA PHE A 182 11.54 -15.71 -5.29
C PHE A 182 12.71 -16.30 -6.08
N THR A 183 12.65 -16.24 -7.41
CA THR A 183 13.75 -16.69 -8.29
C THR A 183 14.72 -15.57 -8.62
N ASP A 184 14.31 -14.32 -8.55
CA ASP A 184 15.15 -13.15 -8.83
C ASP A 184 14.99 -12.10 -7.73
N PHE A 185 15.94 -12.10 -6.81
CA PHE A 185 16.00 -11.18 -5.66
C PHE A 185 16.38 -9.74 -6.05
N THR A 186 16.64 -9.45 -7.30
CA THR A 186 16.86 -8.07 -7.77
C THR A 186 15.57 -7.38 -8.20
N LYS A 187 14.47 -8.11 -8.32
CA LYS A 187 13.20 -7.63 -8.86
C LYS A 187 12.19 -7.27 -7.79
N LEU A 188 11.35 -6.31 -8.15
CA LEU A 188 10.12 -6.04 -7.42
C LEU A 188 9.09 -7.11 -7.76
N HIS A 189 8.43 -7.65 -6.76
CA HIS A 189 7.33 -8.61 -6.90
C HIS A 189 6.02 -8.00 -6.42
N PHE A 190 4.92 -8.51 -6.94
CA PHE A 190 3.60 -8.29 -6.38
C PHE A 190 3.01 -9.64 -5.97
N VAL A 191 2.60 -9.73 -4.72
CA VAL A 191 2.03 -10.92 -4.11
C VAL A 191 0.60 -10.63 -3.71
N TYR A 192 -0.32 -11.52 -4.04
CA TYR A 192 -1.65 -11.54 -3.41
C TYR A 192 -2.04 -12.95 -3.04
N SER A 193 -2.83 -13.08 -1.99
CA SER A 193 -3.30 -14.36 -1.47
C SER A 193 -4.82 -14.36 -1.42
N VAL A 194 -5.42 -15.51 -1.67
CA VAL A 194 -6.85 -15.74 -1.59
C VAL A 194 -7.11 -17.03 -0.84
N GLY A 195 -7.60 -16.93 0.39
CA GLY A 195 -7.86 -18.09 1.24
C GLY A 195 -6.62 -18.97 1.45
N GLY A 196 -5.46 -18.37 1.68
CA GLY A 196 -4.17 -19.04 1.90
C GLY A 196 -3.48 -19.56 0.63
N THR A 197 -3.98 -19.21 -0.55
CA THR A 197 -3.32 -19.55 -1.82
C THR A 197 -2.62 -18.32 -2.37
N ASP A 198 -1.31 -18.40 -2.54
CA ASP A 198 -0.47 -17.30 -3.02
C ASP A 198 -0.37 -17.25 -4.54
N TYR A 199 -0.28 -16.03 -5.06
CA TYR A 199 -0.07 -15.69 -6.45
C TYR A 199 1.03 -14.64 -6.53
N ILE A 200 2.15 -14.97 -7.17
CA ILE A 200 3.35 -14.15 -7.21
C ILE A 200 3.61 -13.66 -8.63
N SER A 201 3.57 -12.36 -8.86
CA SER A 201 3.94 -11.71 -10.11
C SER A 201 5.32 -11.09 -9.97
N GLN A 202 6.30 -11.54 -10.77
CA GLN A 202 7.63 -10.92 -10.85
C GLN A 202 7.58 -9.78 -11.87
N LEU A 203 7.74 -8.54 -11.41
CA LEU A 203 7.73 -7.36 -12.27
C LEU A 203 9.08 -7.17 -12.99
N PRO A 204 9.10 -6.59 -14.21
CA PRO A 204 10.34 -6.33 -14.94
C PRO A 204 11.09 -5.10 -14.37
N ILE A 205 11.04 -4.88 -13.06
CA ILE A 205 11.60 -3.74 -12.38
C ILE A 205 12.74 -4.21 -11.47
N THR A 206 13.95 -3.81 -11.77
CA THR A 206 15.10 -3.99 -10.87
C THR A 206 15.07 -2.90 -9.83
N VAL A 207 15.05 -3.29 -8.55
CA VAL A 207 15.06 -2.33 -7.44
C VAL A 207 16.45 -1.73 -7.28
N ALA A 208 16.51 -0.44 -7.00
CA ALA A 208 17.75 0.31 -6.80
C ALA A 208 17.67 1.19 -5.55
N ALA A 209 18.77 1.29 -4.84
CA ALA A 209 18.89 2.19 -3.69
C ALA A 209 18.66 3.66 -4.08
N ASN A 210 18.16 4.45 -3.16
CA ASN A 210 17.89 5.88 -3.31
C ASN A 210 16.98 6.22 -4.51
N THR A 211 16.14 5.26 -4.92
CA THR A 211 15.16 5.43 -5.98
C THR A 211 13.76 5.45 -5.39
N ILE A 212 12.95 6.43 -5.79
CA ILE A 212 11.57 6.56 -5.35
C ILE A 212 10.68 5.65 -6.21
N TYR A 213 9.87 4.84 -5.54
CA TYR A 213 8.86 4.00 -6.16
C TYR A 213 7.47 4.44 -5.70
N HIS A 214 6.65 4.89 -6.64
CA HIS A 214 5.23 5.13 -6.42
C HIS A 214 4.48 3.82 -6.71
N LEU A 215 3.93 3.22 -5.68
CA LEU A 215 3.23 1.94 -5.72
C LEU A 215 1.74 2.17 -5.53
N LYS A 216 0.91 1.55 -6.35
CA LYS A 216 -0.54 1.65 -6.25
C LYS A 216 -1.19 0.32 -6.57
N LEU A 217 -2.26 0.02 -5.83
CA LEU A 217 -3.20 -1.06 -6.16
C LEU A 217 -4.64 -0.51 -6.13
N GLU A 218 -5.47 -1.04 -7.01
CA GLU A 218 -6.89 -0.73 -7.12
C GLU A 218 -7.68 -2.02 -7.14
N ILE A 219 -8.57 -2.19 -6.18
CA ILE A 219 -9.54 -3.28 -6.16
C ILE A 219 -10.82 -2.76 -6.81
N ASP A 220 -11.30 -3.46 -7.83
CA ASP A 220 -12.53 -3.09 -8.53
C ASP A 220 -13.79 -3.74 -7.92
N SER A 221 -14.94 -3.44 -8.50
CA SER A 221 -16.25 -4.02 -8.09
C SER A 221 -16.32 -5.55 -8.22
N ASP A 222 -15.46 -6.16 -9.05
CA ASP A 222 -15.31 -7.62 -9.17
C ASP A 222 -14.28 -8.19 -8.18
N ARG A 223 -13.76 -7.36 -7.27
CA ARG A 223 -12.70 -7.69 -6.32
C ARG A 223 -11.37 -8.10 -6.97
N LYS A 224 -11.10 -7.62 -8.18
CA LYS A 224 -9.86 -7.86 -8.89
C LYS A 224 -8.89 -6.70 -8.73
N ILE A 225 -7.61 -7.01 -8.56
CA ILE A 225 -6.57 -6.03 -8.33
C ILE A 225 -5.90 -5.63 -9.64
N ALA A 226 -5.85 -4.33 -9.89
CA ALA A 226 -4.92 -3.71 -10.83
C ALA A 226 -3.74 -3.10 -10.05
N ILE A 227 -2.52 -3.26 -10.56
CA ILE A 227 -1.31 -2.74 -9.94
C ILE A 227 -0.59 -1.74 -10.83
N PHE A 228 0.02 -0.74 -10.18
CA PHE A 228 0.78 0.31 -10.87
C PHE A 228 2.09 0.57 -10.13
N VAL A 229 3.17 0.74 -10.90
CA VAL A 229 4.45 1.24 -10.37
C VAL A 229 4.87 2.44 -11.20
N ASN A 230 5.12 3.57 -10.56
CA ASN A 230 5.45 4.84 -11.20
C ASN A 230 4.43 5.23 -12.30
N GLY A 231 3.15 4.96 -12.07
CA GLY A 231 2.06 5.26 -12.99
C GLY A 231 1.89 4.27 -14.16
N ILE A 232 2.75 3.28 -14.29
CA ILE A 232 2.67 2.25 -15.32
C ILE A 232 1.93 1.04 -14.75
N GLN A 233 0.88 0.58 -15.45
CA GLN A 233 0.15 -0.62 -15.08
C GLN A 233 0.89 -1.89 -15.53
N TYR A 234 0.88 -2.90 -14.67
CA TYR A 234 1.47 -4.22 -14.94
C TYR A 234 0.39 -5.29 -14.86
N ASN A 235 0.59 -6.34 -15.65
CA ASN A 235 -0.23 -7.53 -15.57
C ASN A 235 -0.04 -8.23 -14.23
N VAL A 236 -1.10 -8.84 -13.72
CA VAL A 236 -1.08 -9.66 -12.50
C VAL A 236 -1.33 -11.11 -12.91
N THR A 237 -0.51 -12.03 -12.41
CA THR A 237 -0.73 -13.47 -12.65
C THR A 237 -1.94 -13.98 -11.91
N SER A 238 -2.68 -14.89 -12.52
CA SER A 238 -3.71 -15.70 -11.88
C SER A 238 -3.28 -17.17 -11.70
N THR A 239 -2.01 -17.45 -11.97
CA THR A 239 -1.42 -18.78 -11.74
C THR A 239 -0.96 -18.85 -10.30
N SER A 240 -1.54 -19.78 -9.53
CA SER A 240 -1.11 -20.04 -8.16
C SER A 240 0.27 -20.67 -8.13
N GLY A 241 1.06 -20.27 -7.17
CA GLY A 241 2.38 -20.84 -6.91
C GLY A 241 3.12 -20.00 -5.88
N SER A 242 3.64 -20.68 -4.88
CA SER A 242 4.43 -20.08 -3.80
C SER A 242 5.92 -19.99 -4.15
N THR A 243 6.34 -20.44 -5.33
CA THR A 243 7.76 -20.53 -5.68
C THR A 243 8.07 -19.74 -6.95
N GLY A 244 8.99 -18.82 -6.86
CA GLY A 244 9.66 -18.21 -7.99
C GLY A 244 8.96 -17.03 -8.63
N GLY A 245 7.66 -16.93 -8.53
CA GLY A 245 6.88 -15.91 -9.22
C GLY A 245 6.78 -16.07 -10.73
N THR A 246 5.66 -15.66 -11.31
CA THR A 246 5.45 -15.61 -12.75
C THR A 246 5.94 -14.27 -13.29
N ALA A 247 6.89 -14.27 -14.21
CA ALA A 247 7.34 -13.05 -14.89
C ALA A 247 6.18 -12.40 -15.65
N VAL A 248 5.93 -11.13 -15.39
CA VAL A 248 4.86 -10.36 -16.04
C VAL A 248 5.44 -9.17 -16.80
N THR A 249 4.61 -8.57 -17.65
CA THR A 249 4.95 -7.39 -18.44
C THR A 249 3.99 -6.25 -18.13
N THR A 250 4.23 -5.08 -18.69
CA THR A 250 3.24 -3.99 -18.71
C THR A 250 1.95 -4.47 -19.38
N GLY A 251 0.81 -4.07 -18.84
CA GLY A 251 -0.49 -4.46 -19.36
C GLY A 251 -1.61 -4.24 -18.34
N THR A 252 -2.81 -4.63 -18.72
CA THR A 252 -4.04 -4.34 -17.96
C THR A 252 -4.72 -5.57 -17.36
N THR A 253 -4.07 -6.74 -17.41
CA THR A 253 -4.59 -7.96 -16.82
C THR A 253 -4.59 -7.82 -15.29
N LYS A 254 -5.76 -7.95 -14.69
CA LYS A 254 -5.96 -7.90 -13.24
C LYS A 254 -5.78 -9.29 -12.61
N SER A 255 -5.70 -9.32 -11.29
CA SER A 255 -5.67 -10.55 -10.48
C SER A 255 -6.94 -11.42 -10.69
N GLY A 256 -6.92 -12.62 -10.13
CA GLY A 256 -8.15 -13.31 -9.74
C GLY A 256 -8.94 -12.48 -8.74
N ALA A 257 -10.23 -12.79 -8.57
CA ALA A 257 -11.07 -12.12 -7.58
C ALA A 257 -10.59 -12.48 -6.16
N LEU A 258 -10.44 -11.46 -5.31
CA LEU A 258 -10.22 -11.65 -3.87
C LEU A 258 -11.46 -12.28 -3.23
N LYS A 259 -11.27 -12.86 -2.05
CA LYS A 259 -12.38 -13.39 -1.25
C LYS A 259 -13.35 -12.28 -0.87
N ASN A 260 -14.62 -12.62 -0.83
CA ASN A 260 -15.69 -11.70 -0.43
C ASN A 260 -15.66 -11.49 1.09
N ASP A 261 -16.11 -10.31 1.53
CA ASP A 261 -16.30 -9.98 2.94
C ASP A 261 -15.00 -10.10 3.77
N VAL A 262 -13.91 -9.59 3.20
CA VAL A 262 -12.59 -9.54 3.86
C VAL A 262 -12.19 -8.08 4.05
N ASP A 263 -11.96 -7.69 5.31
CA ASP A 263 -11.43 -6.37 5.66
C ASP A 263 -9.90 -6.43 5.74
N LEU A 264 -9.23 -5.56 5.00
CA LEU A 264 -7.78 -5.46 4.94
C LEU A 264 -7.28 -4.21 5.65
N ILE A 265 -6.03 -4.22 6.11
CA ILE A 265 -5.36 -3.06 6.71
C ILE A 265 -4.15 -2.64 5.86
N PRO A 266 -3.86 -1.32 5.73
CA PRO A 266 -2.61 -0.86 5.13
C PRO A 266 -1.42 -1.31 5.96
N TYR A 267 -0.36 -1.79 5.30
CA TYR A 267 0.75 -2.46 5.98
C TYR A 267 2.05 -2.28 5.21
N ASN A 268 2.85 -1.29 5.61
CA ASN A 268 4.16 -1.03 5.02
C ASN A 268 5.25 -1.38 6.02
N GLY A 269 6.27 -2.11 5.59
CA GLY A 269 7.32 -2.50 6.51
C GLY A 269 8.61 -2.94 5.85
N ILE A 270 9.60 -3.12 6.70
CA ILE A 270 10.93 -3.64 6.38
C ILE A 270 11.37 -4.61 7.48
N GLU A 271 12.07 -5.66 7.07
CA GLU A 271 12.73 -6.63 7.94
C GLU A 271 14.21 -6.70 7.58
N ALA A 272 15.06 -6.82 8.59
CA ALA A 272 16.47 -7.11 8.40
C ALA A 272 16.69 -8.61 8.23
N ASN A 273 17.36 -9.02 7.17
CA ASN A 273 17.71 -10.43 6.88
C ASN A 273 19.14 -10.78 7.34
N ALA A 274 19.78 -9.88 8.08
CA ALA A 274 21.09 -10.08 8.68
C ALA A 274 21.26 -9.15 9.87
N GLY A 275 22.34 -9.31 10.65
CA GLY A 275 22.64 -8.52 11.85
C GLY A 275 23.06 -7.07 11.59
N ALA A 276 22.29 -6.33 10.77
CA ALA A 276 22.46 -4.91 10.51
C ALA A 276 21.11 -4.20 10.50
N ALA A 277 21.08 -2.92 10.82
CA ALA A 277 19.88 -2.11 10.78
C ALA A 277 19.56 -1.70 9.34
N GLU A 278 18.35 -2.04 8.89
CA GLU A 278 17.83 -1.70 7.56
C GLU A 278 16.78 -0.60 7.64
N ALA A 279 16.58 0.15 6.56
CA ALA A 279 15.75 1.34 6.60
C ALA A 279 14.83 1.47 5.37
N LEU A 280 13.59 1.88 5.65
CA LEU A 280 12.57 2.20 4.66
C LEU A 280 12.09 3.64 4.86
N ILE A 281 12.11 4.44 3.81
CA ILE A 281 11.46 5.75 3.80
C ILE A 281 10.09 5.62 3.15
N THR A 282 9.06 6.02 3.87
CA THR A 282 7.69 6.14 3.35
C THR A 282 7.32 7.62 3.27
N HIS A 283 7.10 8.13 2.06
CA HIS A 283 6.78 9.53 1.84
C HIS A 283 5.31 9.84 2.10
N TYR A 284 4.43 8.95 1.68
CA TYR A 284 2.99 9.04 1.95
C TYR A 284 2.33 7.67 1.91
N ILE A 285 1.19 7.56 2.53
CA ILE A 285 0.23 6.46 2.36
C ILE A 285 -1.15 7.07 2.18
N CYS A 286 -1.77 6.78 1.03
CA CYS A 286 -3.12 7.23 0.71
C CYS A 286 -4.00 6.02 0.44
N MET A 287 -5.20 6.05 1.01
CA MET A 287 -6.23 5.04 0.74
C MET A 287 -7.58 5.68 0.51
N SER A 288 -8.38 5.03 -0.31
CA SER A 288 -9.78 5.38 -0.42
C SER A 288 -10.64 4.15 -0.67
N ARG A 289 -11.91 4.24 -0.28
CA ARG A 289 -12.91 3.20 -0.53
C ARG A 289 -14.29 3.80 -0.73
N ASN A 290 -15.20 3.06 -1.34
CA ASN A 290 -16.61 3.41 -1.32
C ASN A 290 -17.18 3.25 0.09
N VAL A 291 -18.01 4.20 0.52
CA VAL A 291 -18.64 4.19 1.86
C VAL A 291 -19.98 3.48 1.83
N PHE A 292 -20.65 3.53 0.69
CA PHE A 292 -21.93 2.89 0.46
C PHE A 292 -21.84 1.99 -0.76
N GLU A 293 -22.32 0.79 -0.62
CA GLU A 293 -22.53 -0.14 -1.71
C GLU A 293 -23.77 0.20 -2.54
#